data_99e34fe3fd1d5390e300cdaac05288b0
#
_entry.id   99e34fe3fd1d5390e300cdaac05288b0
#
_cell.length_a   1.000
_cell.length_b   1.000
_cell.length_c   1.000
_cell.angle_alpha   90.00
_cell.angle_beta   90.00
_cell.angle_gamma   90.00
#
_symmetry.space_group_name_H-M   'P 1'
#
loop_
_entity.id
_entity.type
_entity.pdbx_description
1 polymer ?
#
loop_
_entity_poly.entity_id
_entity_poly.type
_entity_poly.pdbx_seq_one_letter_code
_entity_poly.pdbx_strand_id
1 'polypeptide(L)'
;MKKSFLSLLLFLFIFSASYATNDYKSIEEVKTLNYQLFEEIGLDENKINYVCRVIYSTYKKAEYLASSGAAPQAASESLDEEVKNMLLRVLNEAEYKKFKSVKHKLK
;
A
#
# COMPACT_ATOMS: atom_id res chain seq x y z
N MET A 1 6.34 -25.21 11.40
CA MET A 1 5.81 -25.27 10.07
C MET A 1 4.68 -24.34 9.85
N LYS A 2 3.51 -24.66 10.41
CA LYS A 2 2.38 -23.78 10.26
C LYS A 2 2.64 -22.38 10.75
N LYS A 3 3.38 -22.28 11.85
CA LYS A 3 3.70 -20.98 12.41
C LYS A 3 4.57 -20.16 11.47
N SER A 4 5.54 -20.80 10.85
CA SER A 4 6.39 -20.09 9.90
C SER A 4 5.62 -19.60 8.72
N PHE A 5 4.75 -20.45 8.22
CA PHE A 5 3.92 -20.09 7.08
C PHE A 5 2.99 -18.94 7.44
N LEU A 6 2.39 -19.01 8.61
CA LEU A 6 1.52 -17.95 9.08
C LEU A 6 2.29 -16.65 9.29
N SER A 7 3.52 -16.76 9.76
CA SER A 7 4.36 -15.62 9.96
C SER A 7 4.67 -14.91 8.65
N LEU A 8 4.97 -15.67 7.62
CA LEU A 8 5.24 -15.12 6.31
C LEU A 8 3.99 -14.45 5.73
N LEU A 9 2.85 -15.09 5.93
CA LEU A 9 1.60 -14.52 5.49
C LEU A 9 1.31 -13.24 6.22
N LEU A 10 1.58 -13.23 7.52
CA LEU A 10 1.38 -12.04 8.32
C LEU A 10 2.31 -10.93 7.89
N PHE A 11 3.53 -11.27 7.54
CA PHE A 11 4.48 -10.29 7.10
C PHE A 11 4.02 -9.61 5.81
N LEU A 12 3.65 -10.43 4.83
CA LEU A 12 3.09 -9.91 3.60
C LEU A 12 1.82 -9.14 3.89
N PHE A 13 1.03 -9.67 4.79
CA PHE A 13 -0.21 -9.07 5.17
C PHE A 13 0.00 -7.72 5.86
N ILE A 14 1.01 -7.62 6.72
CA ILE A 14 1.32 -6.38 7.38
C ILE A 14 1.71 -5.30 6.37
N PHE A 15 2.52 -5.68 5.39
CA PHE A 15 2.91 -4.75 4.35
C PHE A 15 1.69 -4.25 3.60
N SER A 16 0.83 -5.16 3.20
CA SER A 16 -0.35 -4.81 2.44
C SER A 16 -1.63 -4.96 3.23
N ALA A 17 -1.51 -5.11 4.55
CA ALA A 17 -2.67 -5.36 5.39
C ALA A 17 -3.72 -4.30 5.23
N SER A 18 -3.28 -3.07 5.11
CA SER A 18 -4.19 -1.98 4.90
C SER A 18 -4.93 -2.11 3.59
N TYR A 19 -4.30 -2.74 2.62
CA TYR A 19 -4.92 -2.95 1.33
C TYR A 19 -5.81 -4.18 1.30
N ALA A 20 -5.34 -5.25 1.96
CA ALA A 20 -5.98 -6.55 1.85
C ALA A 20 -7.24 -6.70 2.69
N THR A 21 -7.28 -6.05 3.85
CA THR A 21 -8.46 -6.14 4.70
C THR A 21 -9.65 -5.41 4.11
N ASN A 22 -9.38 -4.43 3.27
CA ASN A 22 -10.43 -3.69 2.59
C ASN A 22 -10.37 -4.07 1.12
N ASP A 23 -11.36 -4.75 0.68
CA ASP A 23 -11.44 -5.19 -0.71
C ASP A 23 -11.78 -3.97 -1.56
N TYR A 24 -10.79 -3.20 -1.91
CA TYR A 24 -11.01 -1.97 -2.66
C TYR A 24 -11.66 -2.25 -4.02
N LYS A 25 -12.75 -1.59 -4.26
CA LYS A 25 -13.48 -1.74 -5.52
C LYS A 25 -13.02 -0.75 -6.57
N SER A 26 -12.42 0.35 -6.14
CA SER A 26 -12.00 1.40 -7.06
C SER A 26 -11.02 2.33 -6.40
N ILE A 27 -10.37 3.17 -7.21
CA ILE A 27 -9.50 4.21 -6.70
C ILE A 27 -10.29 5.20 -5.85
N GLU A 28 -11.53 5.45 -6.24
CA GLU A 28 -12.41 6.35 -5.49
C GLU A 28 -12.66 5.87 -4.08
N GLU A 29 -12.80 4.56 -3.92
CA GLU A 29 -12.99 3.99 -2.59
C GLU A 29 -11.77 4.19 -1.71
N VAL A 30 -10.58 3.98 -2.28
CA VAL A 30 -9.33 4.23 -1.56
C VAL A 30 -9.30 5.69 -1.09
N LYS A 31 -9.67 6.59 -1.96
CA LYS A 31 -9.66 8.01 -1.65
C LYS A 31 -10.66 8.35 -0.55
N THR A 32 -11.86 7.85 -0.66
CA THR A 32 -12.91 8.13 0.32
C THR A 32 -12.52 7.65 1.71
N LEU A 33 -11.94 6.46 1.79
CA LEU A 33 -11.59 5.86 3.06
C LEU A 33 -10.42 6.54 3.73
N ASN A 34 -9.51 7.13 2.94
CA ASN A 34 -8.24 7.60 3.48
C ASN A 34 -7.96 9.08 3.26
N TYR A 35 -8.94 9.80 2.75
CA TYR A 35 -8.74 11.20 2.39
C TYR A 35 -8.23 12.04 3.56
N GLN A 36 -8.87 11.90 4.70
CA GLN A 36 -8.52 12.67 5.87
C GLN A 36 -7.08 12.38 6.32
N LEU A 37 -6.68 11.13 6.23
CA LEU A 37 -5.33 10.72 6.59
C LEU A 37 -4.30 11.44 5.70
N PHE A 38 -4.57 11.48 4.40
CA PHE A 38 -3.66 12.12 3.46
C PHE A 38 -3.63 13.64 3.63
N GLU A 39 -4.75 14.24 4.00
CA GLU A 39 -4.78 15.65 4.33
C GLU A 39 -3.93 15.94 5.55
N GLU A 40 -4.00 15.09 6.55
CA GLU A 40 -3.25 15.28 7.78
C GLU A 40 -1.75 15.30 7.55
N ILE A 41 -1.27 14.56 6.58
CA ILE A 41 0.16 14.56 6.29
C ILE A 41 0.54 15.62 5.26
N GLY A 42 -0.39 16.48 4.90
CA GLY A 42 -0.09 17.67 4.10
C GLY A 42 -0.10 17.50 2.60
N LEU A 43 -0.74 16.46 2.09
CA LEU A 43 -0.81 16.26 0.64
C LEU A 43 -1.92 17.10 0.05
N ASP A 44 -1.67 17.70 -1.12
CA ASP A 44 -2.70 18.41 -1.84
C ASP A 44 -3.54 17.42 -2.65
N GLU A 45 -4.58 17.92 -3.28
CA GLU A 45 -5.54 17.08 -3.99
C GLU A 45 -4.88 16.24 -5.09
N ASN A 46 -3.97 16.83 -5.85
CA ASN A 46 -3.29 16.09 -6.92
C ASN A 46 -2.44 14.95 -6.38
N LYS A 47 -1.74 15.21 -5.28
CA LYS A 47 -0.91 14.19 -4.66
C LYS A 47 -1.76 13.11 -4.02
N ILE A 48 -2.88 13.49 -3.41
CA ILE A 48 -3.81 12.51 -2.85
C ILE A 48 -4.32 11.58 -3.95
N ASN A 49 -4.71 12.15 -5.07
CA ASN A 49 -5.19 11.35 -6.19
C ASN A 49 -4.13 10.37 -6.69
N TYR A 50 -2.90 10.84 -6.77
CA TYR A 50 -1.80 10.00 -7.22
C TYR A 50 -1.53 8.86 -6.24
N VAL A 51 -1.48 9.19 -4.96
CA VAL A 51 -1.24 8.19 -3.92
C VAL A 51 -2.33 7.13 -3.93
N CYS A 52 -3.58 7.54 -4.10
CA CYS A 52 -4.69 6.59 -4.16
C CYS A 52 -4.57 5.65 -5.35
N ARG A 53 -4.07 6.14 -6.48
CA ARG A 53 -3.82 5.28 -7.63
C ARG A 53 -2.73 4.27 -7.34
N VAL A 54 -1.67 4.71 -6.69
CA VAL A 54 -0.57 3.82 -6.34
C VAL A 54 -1.05 2.74 -5.39
N ILE A 55 -1.83 3.12 -4.38
CA ILE A 55 -2.37 2.17 -3.42
C ILE A 55 -3.25 1.13 -4.12
N TYR A 56 -4.14 1.59 -4.97
CA TYR A 56 -5.05 0.68 -5.65
C TYR A 56 -4.30 -0.26 -6.60
N SER A 57 -3.36 0.26 -7.36
CA SER A 57 -2.54 -0.57 -8.26
C SER A 57 -1.75 -1.60 -7.49
N THR A 58 -1.18 -1.17 -6.36
CA THR A 58 -0.39 -2.07 -5.52
C THR A 58 -1.26 -3.17 -4.95
N TYR A 59 -2.46 -2.81 -4.51
CA TYR A 59 -3.41 -3.78 -3.99
C TYR A 59 -3.73 -4.83 -5.07
N LYS A 60 -4.02 -4.38 -6.27
CA LYS A 60 -4.34 -5.30 -7.37
C LYS A 60 -3.15 -6.20 -7.72
N LYS A 61 -1.95 -5.65 -7.70
CA LYS A 61 -0.76 -6.41 -8.00
C LYS A 61 -0.47 -7.43 -6.91
N ALA A 62 -0.69 -7.06 -5.65
CA ALA A 62 -0.51 -7.99 -4.54
C ALA A 62 -1.48 -9.17 -4.67
N GLU A 63 -2.70 -8.88 -5.04
CA GLU A 63 -3.72 -9.89 -5.27
C GLU A 63 -3.29 -10.87 -6.37
N TYR A 64 -2.80 -10.29 -7.46
CA TYR A 64 -2.33 -11.08 -8.59
C TYR A 64 -1.15 -11.97 -8.20
N LEU A 65 -0.18 -11.42 -7.50
CA LEU A 65 1.00 -12.18 -7.08
C LEU A 65 0.63 -13.30 -6.13
N ALA A 66 -0.28 -13.04 -5.22
CA ALA A 66 -0.75 -14.07 -4.29
C ALA A 66 -1.41 -15.21 -5.04
N SER A 67 -2.22 -14.90 -6.02
CA SER A 67 -2.92 -15.94 -6.77
C SER A 67 -2.01 -16.68 -7.73
N SER A 68 -0.91 -16.08 -8.15
CA SER A 68 0.02 -16.73 -9.06
C SER A 68 1.07 -17.58 -8.33
N GLY A 69 1.03 -17.60 -7.00
CA GLY A 69 1.94 -18.44 -6.23
C GLY A 69 3.31 -17.84 -5.97
N ALA A 70 3.46 -16.53 -6.14
CA ALA A 70 4.74 -15.88 -5.86
C ALA A 70 5.11 -16.05 -4.39
N ALA A 71 6.41 -16.13 -4.11
CA ALA A 71 6.89 -16.23 -2.74
C ALA A 71 6.50 -14.97 -1.98
N PRO A 72 5.87 -15.11 -0.80
CA PRO A 72 5.34 -13.93 -0.10
C PRO A 72 6.39 -12.86 0.21
N GLN A 73 7.57 -13.30 0.62
CA GLN A 73 8.61 -12.34 0.97
C GLN A 73 9.13 -11.59 -0.25
N ALA A 74 9.40 -12.32 -1.31
CA ALA A 74 9.89 -11.70 -2.54
C ALA A 74 8.85 -10.75 -3.13
N ALA A 75 7.59 -11.15 -3.08
CA ALA A 75 6.50 -10.31 -3.57
C ALA A 75 6.40 -9.03 -2.76
N SER A 76 6.50 -9.16 -1.44
CA SER A 76 6.42 -8.02 -0.55
C SER A 76 7.55 -7.01 -0.80
N GLU A 77 8.77 -7.53 -0.96
CA GLU A 77 9.92 -6.67 -1.21
C GLU A 77 9.81 -5.95 -2.54
N SER A 78 9.37 -6.68 -3.55
CA SER A 78 9.21 -6.12 -4.88
C SER A 78 8.15 -5.01 -4.89
N LEU A 79 7.03 -5.23 -4.23
CA LEU A 79 5.97 -4.25 -4.16
C LEU A 79 6.39 -3.02 -3.37
N ASP A 80 7.13 -3.23 -2.30
CA ASP A 80 7.60 -2.15 -1.46
C ASP A 80 8.50 -1.20 -2.24
N GLU A 81 9.42 -1.77 -3.01
CA GLU A 81 10.33 -1.00 -3.83
C GLU A 81 9.56 -0.24 -4.93
N GLU A 82 8.60 -0.90 -5.52
CA GLU A 82 7.79 -0.31 -6.58
C GLU A 82 6.97 0.87 -6.06
N VAL A 83 6.35 0.70 -4.90
CA VAL A 83 5.57 1.77 -4.28
C VAL A 83 6.46 2.96 -3.97
N LYS A 84 7.62 2.70 -3.40
CA LYS A 84 8.58 3.75 -3.08
C LYS A 84 8.94 4.55 -4.33
N ASN A 85 9.29 3.85 -5.39
CA ASN A 85 9.70 4.50 -6.63
C ASN A 85 8.58 5.31 -7.24
N MET A 86 7.36 4.79 -7.20
CA MET A 86 6.22 5.50 -7.74
C MET A 86 5.87 6.73 -6.91
N LEU A 87 5.88 6.59 -5.60
CA LEU A 87 5.53 7.71 -4.74
C LEU A 87 6.56 8.83 -4.82
N LEU A 88 7.83 8.50 -4.91
CA LEU A 88 8.87 9.51 -4.99
C LEU A 88 8.91 10.28 -6.30
N ARG A 89 8.11 9.87 -7.27
CA ARG A 89 7.94 10.67 -8.48
C ARG A 89 7.10 11.92 -8.26
N VAL A 90 6.29 11.90 -7.23
CA VAL A 90 5.33 12.98 -6.95
C VAL A 90 5.54 13.58 -5.57
N LEU A 91 5.89 12.74 -4.59
CA LEU A 91 6.11 13.19 -3.23
C LEU A 91 7.59 13.51 -3.04
N ASN A 92 7.86 14.54 -2.26
CA ASN A 92 9.24 14.78 -1.84
C ASN A 92 9.57 13.81 -0.70
N GLU A 93 10.82 13.81 -0.26
CA GLU A 93 11.26 12.88 0.78
C GLU A 93 10.53 13.06 2.10
N ALA A 94 10.25 14.29 2.47
CA ALA A 94 9.54 14.57 3.71
C ALA A 94 8.11 14.03 3.66
N GLU A 95 7.45 14.21 2.53
CA GLU A 95 6.10 13.70 2.33
C GLU A 95 6.09 12.19 2.33
N TYR A 96 7.07 11.59 1.68
CA TYR A 96 7.18 10.14 1.63
C TYR A 96 7.40 9.56 3.03
N LYS A 97 8.24 10.20 3.83
CA LYS A 97 8.46 9.78 5.21
C LYS A 97 7.17 9.85 6.02
N LYS A 98 6.40 10.91 5.84
CA LYS A 98 5.13 11.05 6.52
C LYS A 98 4.17 9.95 6.09
N PHE A 99 4.13 9.66 4.80
CA PHE A 99 3.29 8.58 4.30
C PHE A 99 3.67 7.26 4.95
N LYS A 100 4.96 6.96 5.00
CA LYS A 100 5.43 5.71 5.62
C LYS A 100 5.02 5.62 7.08
N SER A 101 5.05 6.74 7.78
CA SER A 101 4.73 6.73 9.20
C SER A 101 3.25 6.49 9.47
N VAL A 102 2.37 6.77 8.51
CA VAL A 102 0.93 6.57 8.69
C VAL A 102 0.38 5.43 7.86
N LYS A 103 1.23 4.76 7.12
CA LYS A 103 0.81 3.68 6.23
C LYS A 103 -0.01 2.61 6.95
N HIS A 104 0.34 2.33 8.19
CA HIS A 104 -0.38 1.34 8.99
C HIS A 104 -1.79 1.77 9.35
N LYS A 105 -2.13 3.03 9.14
CA LYS A 105 -3.48 3.55 9.42
C LYS A 105 -4.39 3.53 8.21
N LEU A 106 -3.89 3.10 7.06
CA LEU A 106 -4.71 3.02 5.86
C LEU A 106 -5.88 2.07 6.08
N LYS A 107 -7.02 2.44 5.52
CA LYS A 107 -8.24 1.63 5.64
C LYS A 107 -8.56 0.92 4.35
#